data_96a756d2be796fb86d360d378c0a33dc
#
_entry.id   96a756d2be796fb86d360d378c0a33dc
#
_cell.length_a   1.000
_cell.length_b   1.000
_cell.length_c   1.000
_cell.angle_alpha   90.00
_cell.angle_beta   90.00
_cell.angle_gamma   90.00
#
_symmetry.space_group_name_H-M   'P 1'
#
loop_
_entity.id
_entity.type
_entity.pdbx_description
1 polymer ?
#
loop_
_entity_poly.entity_id
_entity_poly.type
_entity_poly.pdbx_seq_one_letter_code
_entity_poly.pdbx_strand_id
1 'polypeptide(L)'
;MTHFVRPNYGHGCFADLPHLVKSLLTGQASATELALLGQPAAHQYDAVVLVLADAFGWRFFERFAEHDPFLQRFGQDGVVACWTSQFPSTTAAHVTCIHSGLPVAQHGVFEWQYYEPQLDAVIAPLMFSFAGTRQRETLKPTGITAEQLYPPQTFYQELAQAGVTSYVYQHRDYTPSTYSDWMYRGAHVSPYITLPEGLLNMRLQMAESPTPAYFLLYHDKIDAIGHVYGPDSPQIEAEIETFLFCMERAFMQPLLRES
;
A
#
# COMPACT_ATOMS: atom_id res chain seq x y z
N MET A 1 -24.80 15.88 11.08
CA MET A 1 -24.92 15.11 9.82
C MET A 1 -23.51 14.76 9.37
N THR A 2 -23.17 13.49 9.31
CA THR A 2 -21.91 13.04 8.74
C THR A 2 -21.95 13.29 7.24
N HIS A 3 -21.19 14.28 6.77
CA HIS A 3 -21.07 14.52 5.34
C HIS A 3 -20.22 13.40 4.73
N PHE A 4 -20.73 12.73 3.72
CA PHE A 4 -19.93 11.81 2.91
C PHE A 4 -18.84 12.61 2.18
N VAL A 5 -17.60 12.15 2.31
CA VAL A 5 -16.48 12.72 1.58
C VAL A 5 -16.41 12.06 0.21
N ARG A 6 -16.42 12.84 -0.85
CA ARG A 6 -16.23 12.32 -2.22
C ARG A 6 -14.74 12.17 -2.52
N PRO A 7 -14.32 11.12 -3.24
CA PRO A 7 -12.94 11.01 -3.70
C PRO A 7 -12.50 12.21 -4.55
N ASN A 8 -11.33 12.73 -4.25
CA ASN A 8 -10.77 13.89 -4.94
C ASN A 8 -9.69 13.45 -5.96
N TYR A 9 -10.09 12.62 -6.93
CA TYR A 9 -9.19 12.07 -7.93
C TYR A 9 -8.40 13.17 -8.66
N GLY A 10 -7.08 12.98 -8.80
CA GLY A 10 -6.16 13.92 -9.42
C GLY A 10 -5.73 15.10 -8.51
N HIS A 11 -6.27 15.19 -7.30
CA HIS A 11 -6.02 16.31 -6.38
C HIS A 11 -5.86 15.88 -4.91
N GLY A 12 -5.25 14.72 -4.67
CA GLY A 12 -5.06 14.17 -3.33
C GLY A 12 -6.08 13.06 -3.00
N CYS A 13 -6.18 12.11 -3.90
CA CYS A 13 -6.83 10.82 -3.69
C CYS A 13 -5.78 9.72 -3.56
N PHE A 14 -6.10 8.66 -2.83
CA PHE A 14 -5.24 7.47 -2.75
C PHE A 14 -4.87 6.92 -4.14
N ALA A 15 -5.77 7.00 -5.11
CA ALA A 15 -5.52 6.58 -6.48
C ALA A 15 -4.41 7.37 -7.20
N ASP A 16 -4.02 8.53 -6.67
CA ASP A 16 -2.96 9.36 -7.26
C ASP A 16 -1.56 8.92 -6.78
N LEU A 17 -1.46 8.07 -5.73
CA LEU A 17 -0.18 7.65 -5.13
C LEU A 17 0.77 6.95 -6.13
N PRO A 18 0.34 5.99 -6.96
CA PRO A 18 1.25 5.35 -7.90
C PRO A 18 1.89 6.35 -8.88
N HIS A 19 1.09 7.28 -9.40
CA HIS A 19 1.58 8.32 -10.30
C HIS A 19 2.60 9.23 -9.58
N LEU A 20 2.29 9.66 -8.36
CA LEU A 20 3.19 10.45 -7.54
C LEU A 20 4.53 9.73 -7.29
N VAL A 21 4.49 8.45 -6.90
CA VAL A 21 5.71 7.63 -6.68
C VAL A 21 6.57 7.59 -7.95
N LYS A 22 5.95 7.33 -9.10
CA LYS A 22 6.67 7.32 -10.39
C LYS A 22 7.28 8.69 -10.70
N SER A 23 6.51 9.75 -10.53
CA SER A 23 6.96 11.12 -10.79
C SER A 23 8.17 11.51 -9.93
N LEU A 24 8.19 11.11 -8.65
CA LEU A 24 9.31 11.36 -7.74
C LEU A 24 10.57 10.58 -8.16
N LEU A 25 10.41 9.32 -8.58
CA LEU A 25 11.53 8.46 -8.98
C LEU A 25 12.10 8.79 -10.37
N THR A 26 11.31 9.46 -11.23
CA THR A 26 11.74 9.85 -12.57
C THR A 26 12.09 11.34 -12.69
N GLY A 27 11.89 12.13 -11.63
CA GLY A 27 12.10 13.60 -11.67
C GLY A 27 11.06 14.34 -12.50
N GLN A 28 9.90 13.74 -12.77
CA GLN A 28 8.85 14.29 -13.64
C GLN A 28 7.62 14.79 -12.89
N ALA A 29 7.80 15.15 -11.59
CA ALA A 29 6.70 15.63 -10.77
C ALA A 29 6.11 16.93 -11.32
N SER A 30 4.79 16.97 -11.49
CA SER A 30 4.03 18.13 -11.91
C SER A 30 3.99 19.22 -10.82
N ALA A 31 3.67 20.45 -11.20
CA ALA A 31 3.50 21.54 -10.23
C ALA A 31 2.44 21.23 -9.16
N THR A 32 1.38 20.49 -9.52
CA THR A 32 0.33 20.06 -8.58
C THR A 32 0.87 19.04 -7.56
N GLU A 33 1.62 18.05 -8.01
CA GLU A 33 2.25 17.05 -7.12
C GLU A 33 3.28 17.70 -6.20
N LEU A 34 4.10 18.61 -6.72
CA LEU A 34 5.05 19.36 -5.90
C LEU A 34 4.35 20.21 -4.84
N ALA A 35 3.24 20.84 -5.18
CA ALA A 35 2.44 21.60 -4.22
C ALA A 35 1.85 20.70 -3.12
N LEU A 36 1.38 19.50 -3.47
CA LEU A 36 0.91 18.51 -2.50
C LEU A 36 1.99 18.02 -1.54
N LEU A 37 3.25 18.03 -1.99
CA LEU A 37 4.42 17.64 -1.19
C LEU A 37 5.11 18.84 -0.52
N GLY A 38 4.61 20.06 -0.70
CA GLY A 38 5.27 21.26 -0.20
C GLY A 38 6.66 21.52 -0.82
N GLN A 39 6.94 20.96 -2.01
CA GLN A 39 8.24 21.06 -2.67
C GLN A 39 8.27 22.18 -3.70
N PRO A 40 9.35 23.00 -3.75
CA PRO A 40 9.43 24.14 -4.66
C PRO A 40 9.80 23.76 -6.10
N ALA A 41 10.42 22.61 -6.32
CA ALA A 41 10.90 22.16 -7.63
C ALA A 41 10.91 20.65 -7.76
N ALA A 42 10.82 20.18 -9.00
CA ALA A 42 10.98 18.76 -9.29
C ALA A 42 12.39 18.31 -8.91
N HIS A 43 12.45 17.18 -8.21
CA HIS A 43 13.68 16.51 -7.83
C HIS A 43 13.50 15.00 -8.09
N GLN A 44 14.52 14.38 -8.62
CA GLN A 44 14.55 12.91 -8.74
C GLN A 44 15.11 12.34 -7.45
N TYR A 45 14.33 11.49 -6.80
CA TYR A 45 14.76 10.79 -5.60
C TYR A 45 15.42 9.45 -5.95
N ASP A 46 16.47 9.11 -5.22
CA ASP A 46 17.17 7.83 -5.35
C ASP A 46 16.31 6.66 -4.86
N ALA A 47 15.46 6.91 -3.87
CA ALA A 47 14.52 5.91 -3.37
C ALA A 47 13.20 6.54 -2.90
N VAL A 48 12.11 5.82 -3.10
CA VAL A 48 10.81 6.10 -2.49
C VAL A 48 10.36 4.87 -1.71
N VAL A 49 10.05 5.07 -0.44
CA VAL A 49 9.48 4.04 0.44
C VAL A 49 8.01 4.38 0.69
N LEU A 50 7.12 3.49 0.28
CA LEU A 50 5.69 3.56 0.60
C LEU A 50 5.36 2.51 1.66
N VAL A 51 4.93 2.97 2.84
CA VAL A 51 4.39 2.09 3.88
C VAL A 51 2.88 2.24 3.87
N LEU A 52 2.19 1.19 3.45
CA LEU A 52 0.74 1.11 3.49
C LEU A 52 0.31 0.40 4.78
N ALA A 53 -0.08 1.19 5.79
CA ALA A 53 -0.68 0.69 7.02
C ALA A 53 -2.20 0.65 6.84
N ASP A 54 -2.75 -0.57 6.66
CA ASP A 54 -4.17 -0.75 6.39
C ASP A 54 -5.03 -0.31 7.59
N ALA A 55 -6.12 0.40 7.31
CA ALA A 55 -7.01 1.04 8.26
C ALA A 55 -6.38 2.16 9.14
N PHE A 56 -5.10 2.47 9.04
CA PHE A 56 -4.52 3.63 9.70
C PHE A 56 -4.90 4.92 8.96
N GLY A 57 -6.14 5.37 9.15
CA GLY A 57 -6.68 6.55 8.49
C GLY A 57 -6.45 7.85 9.28
N TRP A 58 -6.94 8.97 8.71
CA TRP A 58 -6.76 10.32 9.23
C TRP A 58 -7.16 10.49 10.69
N ARG A 59 -8.24 9.84 11.14
CA ARG A 59 -8.70 9.92 12.55
C ARG A 59 -7.70 9.32 13.53
N PHE A 60 -7.01 8.24 13.14
CA PHE A 60 -5.94 7.68 13.96
C PHE A 60 -4.71 8.57 13.92
N PHE A 61 -4.35 9.11 12.76
CA PHE A 61 -3.27 10.08 12.68
C PHE A 61 -3.51 11.27 13.64
N GLU A 62 -4.67 11.92 13.59
CA GLU A 62 -5.01 13.03 14.48
C GLU A 62 -4.92 12.66 15.98
N ARG A 63 -5.36 11.44 16.33
CA ARG A 63 -5.35 10.95 17.71
C ARG A 63 -3.95 10.70 18.26
N PHE A 64 -3.01 10.22 17.45
CA PHE A 64 -1.67 9.82 17.89
C PHE A 64 -0.59 10.87 17.59
N ALA A 65 -0.78 11.76 16.61
CA ALA A 65 0.25 12.67 16.12
C ALA A 65 0.82 13.62 17.18
N GLU A 66 0.02 14.04 18.17
CA GLU A 66 0.48 14.95 19.24
C GLU A 66 1.46 14.30 20.22
N HIS A 67 1.44 12.96 20.33
CA HIS A 67 2.16 12.24 21.40
C HIS A 67 3.19 11.24 20.86
N ASP A 68 3.08 10.84 19.59
CA ASP A 68 3.97 9.83 19.02
C ASP A 68 5.16 10.45 18.27
N PRO A 69 6.41 10.11 18.66
CA PRO A 69 7.63 10.71 18.08
C PRO A 69 7.81 10.43 16.58
N PHE A 70 7.35 9.26 16.10
CA PHE A 70 7.44 8.92 14.68
C PHE A 70 6.53 9.83 13.86
N LEU A 71 5.28 10.01 14.29
CA LEU A 71 4.32 10.87 13.58
C LEU A 71 4.69 12.37 13.69
N GLN A 72 5.19 12.82 14.83
CA GLN A 72 5.64 14.22 15.02
C GLN A 72 6.75 14.60 14.03
N ARG A 73 7.61 13.67 13.67
CA ARG A 73 8.70 13.88 12.71
C ARG A 73 8.18 14.32 11.34
N PHE A 74 7.07 13.73 10.88
CA PHE A 74 6.48 14.14 9.60
C PHE A 74 5.92 15.56 9.62
N GLY A 75 5.44 16.03 10.77
CA GLY A 75 5.02 17.41 10.94
C GLY A 75 6.18 18.41 11.01
N GLN A 76 7.37 17.96 11.41
CA GLN A 76 8.56 18.81 11.57
C GLN A 76 9.44 18.82 10.31
N ASP A 77 9.69 17.64 9.73
CA ASP A 77 10.69 17.44 8.68
C ASP A 77 10.05 17.07 7.32
N GLY A 78 8.73 16.95 7.26
CA GLY A 78 8.00 16.50 6.09
C GLY A 78 6.71 17.26 5.84
N VAL A 79 5.78 16.61 5.13
CA VAL A 79 4.44 17.12 4.83
C VAL A 79 3.40 16.12 5.28
N VAL A 80 2.42 16.59 6.03
CA VAL A 80 1.24 15.82 6.42
C VAL A 80 0.05 16.34 5.62
N ALA A 81 -0.60 15.46 4.86
CA ALA A 81 -1.75 15.80 4.05
C ALA A 81 -2.90 14.81 4.24
N CYS A 82 -4.11 15.32 4.42
CA CYS A 82 -5.33 14.53 4.47
C CYS A 82 -5.83 14.27 3.05
N TRP A 83 -5.56 13.08 2.53
CA TRP A 83 -6.05 12.64 1.23
C TRP A 83 -7.32 11.82 1.37
N THR A 84 -8.14 11.82 0.32
CA THR A 84 -9.32 10.97 0.27
C THR A 84 -8.96 9.55 -0.16
N SER A 85 -9.68 8.55 0.36
CA SER A 85 -9.69 7.22 -0.26
C SER A 85 -10.36 7.28 -1.63
N GLN A 86 -10.10 6.30 -2.48
CA GLN A 86 -10.92 6.09 -3.67
C GLN A 86 -12.25 5.41 -3.31
N PHE A 87 -13.18 5.32 -4.24
CA PHE A 87 -14.47 4.65 -4.04
C PHE A 87 -14.59 3.43 -4.96
N PRO A 88 -14.99 2.26 -4.43
CA PRO A 88 -15.23 1.94 -3.01
C PRO A 88 -13.96 2.02 -2.15
N SER A 89 -14.13 2.35 -0.87
CA SER A 89 -13.04 2.46 0.10
C SER A 89 -12.77 1.10 0.76
N THR A 90 -12.21 0.17 0.01
CA THR A 90 -11.93 -1.20 0.47
C THR A 90 -10.47 -1.56 0.26
N THR A 91 -9.95 -2.48 1.08
CA THR A 91 -8.58 -2.99 0.93
C THR A 91 -8.33 -3.51 -0.49
N ALA A 92 -9.27 -4.27 -1.05
CA ALA A 92 -9.11 -4.85 -2.38
C ALA A 92 -8.93 -3.79 -3.47
N ALA A 93 -9.72 -2.71 -3.42
CA ALA A 93 -9.60 -1.59 -4.34
C ALA A 93 -8.26 -0.86 -4.20
N HIS A 94 -7.80 -0.64 -2.95
CA HIS A 94 -6.60 0.14 -2.67
C HIS A 94 -5.30 -0.64 -2.94
N VAL A 95 -5.18 -1.88 -2.49
CA VAL A 95 -3.97 -2.68 -2.76
C VAL A 95 -3.83 -2.98 -4.26
N THR A 96 -4.95 -3.26 -4.96
CA THR A 96 -4.89 -3.47 -6.41
C THR A 96 -4.52 -2.18 -7.15
N CYS A 97 -4.96 -1.02 -6.69
CA CYS A 97 -4.52 0.28 -7.23
C CYS A 97 -3.00 0.47 -7.10
N ILE A 98 -2.43 0.24 -5.92
CA ILE A 98 -0.97 0.36 -5.69
C ILE A 98 -0.19 -0.61 -6.59
N HIS A 99 -0.67 -1.85 -6.77
CA HIS A 99 0.05 -2.85 -7.55
C HIS A 99 -0.13 -2.70 -9.06
N SER A 100 -1.23 -2.11 -9.51
CA SER A 100 -1.50 -1.91 -10.94
C SER A 100 -1.14 -0.51 -11.47
N GLY A 101 -1.07 0.49 -10.59
CA GLY A 101 -0.98 1.89 -11.00
C GLY A 101 -2.31 2.49 -11.51
N LEU A 102 -3.40 1.74 -11.45
CA LEU A 102 -4.69 2.10 -12.01
C LEU A 102 -5.72 2.42 -10.91
N PRO A 103 -6.62 3.39 -11.11
CA PRO A 103 -7.75 3.59 -10.20
C PRO A 103 -8.75 2.44 -10.31
N VAL A 104 -9.59 2.27 -9.28
CA VAL A 104 -10.55 1.15 -9.18
C VAL A 104 -11.44 0.98 -10.42
N ALA A 105 -11.88 2.06 -11.04
CA ALA A 105 -12.71 2.03 -12.24
C ALA A 105 -12.00 1.42 -13.47
N GLN A 106 -10.67 1.32 -13.46
CA GLN A 106 -9.87 0.77 -14.54
C GLN A 106 -9.37 -0.63 -14.22
N HIS A 107 -8.96 -0.91 -12.96
CA HIS A 107 -8.47 -2.25 -12.61
C HIS A 107 -9.59 -3.25 -12.29
N GLY A 108 -10.83 -2.81 -12.00
CA GLY A 108 -12.00 -3.67 -11.87
C GLY A 108 -12.13 -4.45 -10.55
N VAL A 109 -11.12 -4.49 -9.69
CA VAL A 109 -11.16 -5.17 -8.37
C VAL A 109 -11.65 -4.16 -7.34
N PHE A 110 -12.98 -4.07 -7.16
CA PHE A 110 -13.60 -2.96 -6.43
C PHE A 110 -14.00 -3.29 -5.00
N GLU A 111 -14.09 -4.58 -4.63
CA GLU A 111 -14.55 -5.00 -3.31
C GLU A 111 -13.84 -6.27 -2.85
N TRP A 112 -13.89 -6.51 -1.53
CA TRP A 112 -13.38 -7.75 -0.92
C TRP A 112 -14.07 -9.00 -1.47
N GLN A 113 -15.36 -8.90 -1.76
CA GLN A 113 -16.15 -9.95 -2.42
C GLN A 113 -17.10 -9.30 -3.43
N TYR A 114 -17.14 -9.82 -4.65
CA TYR A 114 -18.06 -9.37 -5.67
C TYR A 114 -18.50 -10.52 -6.59
N TYR A 115 -19.63 -10.31 -7.27
CA TYR A 115 -20.12 -11.26 -8.27
C TYR A 115 -19.26 -11.21 -9.53
N GLU A 116 -18.73 -12.37 -9.91
CA GLU A 116 -17.94 -12.57 -11.14
C GLU A 116 -18.78 -13.28 -12.21
N PRO A 117 -19.18 -12.57 -13.27
CA PRO A 117 -20.07 -13.14 -14.30
C PRO A 117 -19.51 -14.36 -15.01
N GLN A 118 -18.20 -14.46 -15.21
CA GLN A 118 -17.56 -15.58 -15.86
C GLN A 118 -17.71 -16.90 -15.09
N LEU A 119 -17.90 -16.79 -13.78
CA LEU A 119 -18.05 -17.93 -12.87
C LEU A 119 -19.49 -18.11 -12.38
N ASP A 120 -20.40 -17.16 -12.69
CA ASP A 120 -21.75 -17.08 -12.12
C ASP A 120 -21.74 -17.24 -10.60
N ALA A 121 -20.79 -16.59 -9.93
CA ALA A 121 -20.56 -16.77 -8.50
C ALA A 121 -19.97 -15.51 -7.84
N VAL A 122 -20.13 -15.40 -6.52
CA VAL A 122 -19.44 -14.38 -5.71
C VAL A 122 -18.04 -14.89 -5.37
N ILE A 123 -17.03 -14.08 -5.65
CA ILE A 123 -15.62 -14.39 -5.41
C ILE A 123 -14.98 -13.43 -4.41
N ALA A 124 -13.88 -13.86 -3.79
CA ALA A 124 -12.94 -13.04 -3.03
C ALA A 124 -11.64 -12.90 -3.86
N PRO A 125 -11.48 -11.83 -4.64
CA PRO A 125 -10.42 -11.73 -5.63
C PRO A 125 -9.01 -11.80 -5.02
N LEU A 126 -8.73 -11.12 -3.90
CA LEU A 126 -7.41 -11.16 -3.27
C LEU A 126 -7.02 -12.56 -2.77
N MET A 127 -8.00 -13.43 -2.54
CA MET A 127 -7.79 -14.81 -2.13
C MET A 127 -7.78 -15.79 -3.30
N PHE A 128 -8.14 -15.35 -4.50
CA PHE A 128 -8.42 -16.19 -5.66
C PHE A 128 -9.38 -17.33 -5.31
N SER A 129 -10.49 -16.99 -4.64
CA SER A 129 -11.40 -17.97 -4.02
C SER A 129 -12.85 -17.59 -4.21
N PHE A 130 -13.73 -18.62 -4.12
CA PHE A 130 -15.15 -18.37 -3.92
C PHE A 130 -15.39 -17.67 -2.59
N ALA A 131 -16.41 -16.81 -2.52
CA ALA A 131 -16.83 -16.18 -1.29
C ALA A 131 -17.38 -17.20 -0.28
N GLY A 132 -17.42 -16.80 1.01
CA GLY A 132 -17.96 -17.65 2.10
C GLY A 132 -17.02 -18.73 2.60
N THR A 133 -15.79 -18.81 2.10
CA THR A 133 -14.74 -19.72 2.61
C THR A 133 -13.51 -18.96 3.08
N ARG A 134 -12.78 -19.51 4.05
CA ARG A 134 -11.45 -19.02 4.45
C ARG A 134 -10.33 -19.67 3.64
N GLN A 135 -10.66 -20.70 2.85
CA GLN A 135 -9.68 -21.39 2.01
C GLN A 135 -9.31 -20.51 0.83
N ARG A 136 -8.01 -20.34 0.60
CA ARG A 136 -7.46 -19.63 -0.56
C ARG A 136 -7.42 -20.54 -1.77
N GLU A 137 -7.34 -19.95 -2.97
CA GLU A 137 -7.06 -20.62 -4.24
C GLU A 137 -8.19 -21.59 -4.70
N THR A 138 -9.41 -21.44 -4.19
CA THR A 138 -10.53 -22.32 -4.57
C THR A 138 -11.06 -22.10 -5.97
N LEU A 139 -10.61 -21.03 -6.67
CA LEU A 139 -10.93 -20.81 -8.08
C LEU A 139 -10.04 -21.63 -9.05
N LYS A 140 -8.87 -22.13 -8.63
CA LYS A 140 -7.96 -22.88 -9.51
C LYS A 140 -8.64 -24.04 -10.27
N PRO A 141 -9.50 -24.87 -9.65
CA PRO A 141 -10.16 -25.96 -10.36
C PRO A 141 -11.16 -25.54 -11.44
N THR A 142 -11.60 -24.27 -11.45
CA THR A 142 -12.55 -23.77 -12.45
C THR A 142 -11.92 -23.53 -13.83
N GLY A 143 -10.59 -23.44 -13.87
CA GLY A 143 -9.85 -23.06 -15.06
C GLY A 143 -9.78 -21.56 -15.32
N ILE A 144 -10.39 -20.70 -14.48
CA ILE A 144 -10.21 -19.25 -14.60
C ILE A 144 -8.77 -18.88 -14.27
N THR A 145 -8.23 -17.92 -15.00
CA THR A 145 -6.83 -17.49 -14.86
C THR A 145 -6.73 -16.11 -14.21
N ALA A 146 -5.56 -15.77 -13.67
CA ALA A 146 -5.27 -14.46 -13.14
C ALA A 146 -5.45 -13.34 -14.20
N GLU A 147 -5.08 -13.62 -15.45
CA GLU A 147 -5.23 -12.68 -16.57
C GLU A 147 -6.68 -12.26 -16.84
N GLN A 148 -7.63 -13.14 -16.53
CA GLN A 148 -9.06 -12.85 -16.72
C GLN A 148 -9.64 -11.98 -15.61
N LEU A 149 -9.02 -11.97 -14.41
CA LEU A 149 -9.54 -11.30 -13.24
C LEU A 149 -8.78 -10.02 -12.88
N TYR A 150 -7.51 -9.89 -13.28
CA TYR A 150 -6.66 -8.78 -12.85
C TYR A 150 -6.07 -8.03 -14.05
N PRO A 151 -5.62 -6.78 -13.83
CA PRO A 151 -4.96 -6.00 -14.87
C PRO A 151 -3.79 -6.74 -15.54
N PRO A 152 -3.63 -6.60 -16.85
CA PRO A 152 -2.58 -7.32 -17.59
C PRO A 152 -1.18 -6.80 -17.30
N GLN A 153 -1.05 -5.53 -16.90
CA GLN A 153 0.20 -4.87 -16.56
C GLN A 153 0.18 -4.43 -15.09
N THR A 154 1.35 -4.51 -14.45
CA THR A 154 1.55 -4.05 -13.08
C THR A 154 2.28 -2.72 -13.04
N PHE A 155 2.13 -1.97 -11.95
CA PHE A 155 2.87 -0.75 -11.69
C PHE A 155 4.40 -1.00 -11.66
N TYR A 156 4.82 -2.15 -11.17
CA TYR A 156 6.24 -2.53 -11.13
C TYR A 156 6.84 -2.75 -12.51
N GLN A 157 6.07 -3.29 -13.45
CA GLN A 157 6.49 -3.41 -14.84
C GLN A 157 6.61 -2.04 -15.51
N GLU A 158 5.72 -1.11 -15.18
CA GLU A 158 5.79 0.27 -15.63
C GLU A 158 7.03 0.99 -15.06
N LEU A 159 7.30 0.83 -13.77
CA LEU A 159 8.49 1.35 -13.11
C LEU A 159 9.78 0.77 -13.71
N ALA A 160 9.81 -0.54 -13.98
CA ALA A 160 10.97 -1.19 -14.61
C ALA A 160 11.26 -0.62 -16.03
N GLN A 161 10.22 -0.30 -16.82
CA GLN A 161 10.38 0.38 -18.11
C GLN A 161 10.97 1.79 -17.98
N ALA A 162 10.76 2.43 -16.82
CA ALA A 162 11.35 3.73 -16.47
C ALA A 162 12.73 3.60 -15.79
N GLY A 163 13.31 2.40 -15.71
CA GLY A 163 14.61 2.16 -15.10
C GLY A 163 14.59 2.09 -13.56
N VAL A 164 13.42 1.95 -12.93
CA VAL A 164 13.24 1.87 -11.48
C VAL A 164 13.15 0.42 -11.04
N THR A 165 13.97 0.02 -10.07
CA THR A 165 13.88 -1.30 -9.44
C THR A 165 12.86 -1.29 -8.30
N SER A 166 12.01 -2.30 -8.20
CA SER A 166 10.93 -2.34 -7.22
C SER A 166 11.06 -3.53 -6.27
N TYR A 167 10.76 -3.28 -4.98
CA TYR A 167 10.79 -4.28 -3.89
C TYR A 167 9.48 -4.23 -3.12
N VAL A 168 8.86 -5.41 -2.90
CA VAL A 168 7.58 -5.56 -2.18
C VAL A 168 7.78 -6.40 -0.93
N TYR A 169 7.44 -5.83 0.22
CA TYR A 169 7.44 -6.48 1.52
C TYR A 169 6.01 -6.77 1.94
N GLN A 170 5.65 -8.05 1.96
CA GLN A 170 4.30 -8.53 2.24
C GLN A 170 4.34 -9.62 3.30
N HIS A 171 3.34 -9.66 4.19
CA HIS A 171 3.25 -10.75 5.14
C HIS A 171 3.14 -12.10 4.42
N ARG A 172 3.89 -13.11 4.88
CA ARG A 172 4.01 -14.42 4.23
C ARG A 172 2.70 -15.18 4.04
N ASP A 173 1.64 -14.81 4.78
CA ASP A 173 0.33 -15.41 4.64
C ASP A 173 -0.38 -15.00 3.33
N TYR A 174 0.10 -13.98 2.65
CA TYR A 174 -0.50 -13.45 1.41
C TYR A 174 0.31 -13.76 0.16
N THR A 175 1.57 -14.17 0.31
CA THR A 175 2.46 -14.48 -0.80
C THR A 175 3.35 -15.69 -0.47
N PRO A 176 3.54 -16.67 -1.41
CA PRO A 176 3.02 -16.70 -2.76
C PRO A 176 1.51 -17.00 -2.83
N SER A 177 0.82 -16.47 -3.83
CA SER A 177 -0.58 -16.74 -4.17
C SER A 177 -0.83 -16.39 -5.63
N THR A 178 -1.94 -16.86 -6.22
CA THR A 178 -2.29 -16.51 -7.62
C THR A 178 -2.37 -14.99 -7.81
N TYR A 179 -2.93 -14.26 -6.82
CA TYR A 179 -2.98 -12.80 -6.85
C TYR A 179 -1.56 -12.19 -6.80
N SER A 180 -0.73 -12.57 -5.81
CA SER A 180 0.61 -11.98 -5.65
C SER A 180 1.53 -12.33 -6.83
N ASP A 181 1.48 -13.56 -7.34
CA ASP A 181 2.29 -14.01 -8.46
C ASP A 181 1.97 -13.22 -9.74
N TRP A 182 0.72 -12.77 -9.89
CA TRP A 182 0.30 -11.94 -11.00
C TRP A 182 0.57 -10.45 -10.79
N MET A 183 0.16 -9.92 -9.63
CA MET A 183 0.18 -8.48 -9.37
C MET A 183 1.55 -7.92 -8.96
N TYR A 184 2.51 -8.78 -8.56
CA TYR A 184 3.87 -8.34 -8.22
C TYR A 184 4.89 -8.58 -9.33
N ARG A 185 4.45 -8.94 -10.52
CA ARG A 185 5.34 -9.08 -11.69
C ARG A 185 6.11 -7.78 -11.94
N GLY A 186 7.43 -7.89 -12.06
CA GLY A 186 8.33 -6.74 -12.20
C GLY A 186 8.93 -6.25 -10.87
N ALA A 187 8.52 -6.81 -9.74
CA ALA A 187 9.11 -6.52 -8.43
C ALA A 187 9.85 -7.72 -7.84
N HIS A 188 10.82 -7.43 -6.97
CA HIS A 188 11.41 -8.39 -6.04
C HIS A 188 10.51 -8.51 -4.82
N VAL A 189 10.03 -9.72 -4.52
CA VAL A 189 9.10 -9.97 -3.41
C VAL A 189 9.85 -10.55 -2.23
N SER A 190 9.72 -9.91 -1.06
CA SER A 190 10.33 -10.33 0.21
C SER A 190 9.24 -10.58 1.24
N PRO A 191 8.78 -11.84 1.39
CA PRO A 191 7.82 -12.18 2.42
C PRO A 191 8.42 -11.99 3.83
N TYR A 192 7.63 -11.44 4.76
CA TYR A 192 8.05 -11.30 6.15
C TYR A 192 7.07 -12.00 7.12
N ILE A 193 7.55 -12.31 8.33
CA ILE A 193 6.76 -12.93 9.41
C ILE A 193 6.32 -11.86 10.40
N THR A 194 7.23 -10.97 10.78
CA THR A 194 6.97 -9.90 11.74
C THR A 194 7.33 -8.55 11.15
N LEU A 195 6.63 -7.50 11.56
CA LEU A 195 6.90 -6.14 11.07
C LEU A 195 8.35 -5.70 11.29
N PRO A 196 8.98 -5.88 12.48
CA PRO A 196 10.38 -5.52 12.68
C PRO A 196 11.36 -6.24 11.73
N GLU A 197 11.10 -7.51 11.42
CA GLU A 197 11.87 -8.28 10.43
C GLU A 197 11.74 -7.66 9.03
N GLY A 198 10.50 -7.39 8.60
CA GLY A 198 10.24 -6.79 7.30
C GLY A 198 10.91 -5.42 7.15
N LEU A 199 10.83 -4.58 8.17
CA LEU A 199 11.46 -3.25 8.21
C LEU A 199 12.99 -3.34 8.17
N LEU A 200 13.59 -4.27 8.94
CA LEU A 200 15.03 -4.50 8.91
C LEU A 200 15.49 -4.96 7.52
N ASN A 201 14.82 -5.98 6.95
CA ASN A 201 15.16 -6.52 5.63
C ASN A 201 15.03 -5.44 4.55
N MET A 202 14.00 -4.59 4.63
CA MET A 202 13.82 -3.46 3.72
C MET A 202 14.98 -2.47 3.82
N ARG A 203 15.39 -2.09 5.03
CA ARG A 203 16.51 -1.16 5.24
C ARG A 203 17.84 -1.72 4.72
N LEU A 204 18.13 -3.00 4.98
CA LEU A 204 19.33 -3.67 4.44
C LEU A 204 19.31 -3.69 2.91
N GLN A 205 18.15 -3.98 2.30
CA GLN A 205 18.02 -3.96 0.84
C GLN A 205 18.18 -2.54 0.28
N MET A 206 17.69 -1.50 0.97
CA MET A 206 17.86 -0.10 0.53
C MET A 206 19.35 0.27 0.40
N ALA A 207 20.21 -0.21 1.31
CA ALA A 207 21.64 0.07 1.28
C ALA A 207 22.37 -0.60 0.09
N GLU A 208 21.80 -1.68 -0.47
CA GLU A 208 22.42 -2.48 -1.55
C GLU A 208 21.75 -2.26 -2.91
N SER A 209 20.60 -1.58 -2.93
CA SER A 209 19.79 -1.45 -4.16
C SER A 209 20.38 -0.47 -5.16
N PRO A 210 20.28 -0.77 -6.47
CA PRO A 210 20.53 0.23 -7.49
C PRO A 210 19.48 1.35 -7.39
N THR A 211 19.87 2.56 -7.75
CA THR A 211 18.97 3.73 -7.79
C THR A 211 18.59 4.07 -9.23
N PRO A 212 17.37 4.58 -9.49
CA PRO A 212 16.29 4.79 -8.53
C PRO A 212 15.56 3.48 -8.14
N ALA A 213 15.06 3.43 -6.90
CA ALA A 213 14.38 2.25 -6.34
C ALA A 213 13.07 2.58 -5.64
N TYR A 214 12.10 1.68 -5.76
CA TYR A 214 10.81 1.74 -5.08
C TYR A 214 10.66 0.61 -4.07
N PHE A 215 10.28 0.94 -2.84
CA PHE A 215 10.05 0.00 -1.76
C PHE A 215 8.61 0.13 -1.28
N LEU A 216 7.86 -0.96 -1.31
CA LEU A 216 6.52 -1.04 -0.74
C LEU A 216 6.52 -2.00 0.43
N LEU A 217 6.02 -1.56 1.58
CA LEU A 217 5.68 -2.42 2.70
C LEU A 217 4.18 -2.29 2.99
N TYR A 218 3.47 -3.41 3.01
CA TYR A 218 2.06 -3.48 3.41
C TYR A 218 1.92 -4.13 4.79
N HIS A 219 1.19 -3.46 5.70
CA HIS A 219 0.91 -3.91 7.05
C HIS A 219 -0.60 -3.92 7.31
N ASP A 220 -1.15 -5.09 7.64
CA ASP A 220 -2.58 -5.36 7.76
C ASP A 220 -3.12 -5.48 9.19
N LYS A 221 -2.26 -5.46 10.21
CA LYS A 221 -2.68 -5.86 11.57
C LYS A 221 -3.64 -4.86 12.21
N ILE A 222 -3.52 -3.56 11.92
CA ILE A 222 -4.44 -2.55 12.45
C ILE A 222 -5.85 -2.83 11.92
N ASP A 223 -6.01 -3.13 10.63
CA ASP A 223 -7.28 -3.52 10.03
C ASP A 223 -7.83 -4.81 10.64
N ALA A 224 -6.99 -5.84 10.72
CA ALA A 224 -7.37 -7.14 11.26
C ALA A 224 -7.87 -7.05 12.71
N ILE A 225 -7.20 -6.27 13.57
CA ILE A 225 -7.62 -6.04 14.96
C ILE A 225 -8.89 -5.18 14.99
N GLY A 226 -8.98 -4.17 14.12
CA GLY A 226 -10.17 -3.34 13.99
C GLY A 226 -11.44 -4.12 13.64
N HIS A 227 -11.33 -5.14 12.78
CA HIS A 227 -12.44 -6.02 12.42
C HIS A 227 -12.92 -6.89 13.60
N VAL A 228 -12.04 -7.24 14.53
CA VAL A 228 -12.38 -8.09 15.68
C VAL A 228 -12.93 -7.29 16.85
N TYR A 229 -12.33 -6.15 17.16
CA TYR A 229 -12.58 -5.41 18.40
C TYR A 229 -13.23 -4.03 18.19
N GLY A 230 -13.25 -3.55 16.95
CA GLY A 230 -13.75 -2.22 16.60
C GLY A 230 -12.69 -1.10 16.73
N PRO A 231 -12.94 0.06 16.09
CA PRO A 231 -11.94 1.12 15.93
C PRO A 231 -11.65 1.92 17.23
N ASP A 232 -12.49 1.79 18.24
CA ASP A 232 -12.36 2.52 19.52
C ASP A 232 -11.92 1.60 20.68
N SER A 233 -11.42 0.39 20.34
CA SER A 233 -11.02 -0.60 21.34
C SER A 233 -9.58 -0.37 21.85
N PRO A 234 -9.27 -0.75 23.11
CA PRO A 234 -7.89 -0.73 23.60
C PRO A 234 -6.95 -1.64 22.79
N GLN A 235 -7.48 -2.68 22.14
CA GLN A 235 -6.70 -3.59 21.33
C GLN A 235 -6.17 -2.92 20.06
N ILE A 236 -6.99 -2.11 19.41
CA ILE A 236 -6.53 -1.36 18.22
C ILE A 236 -5.54 -0.26 18.60
N GLU A 237 -5.72 0.37 19.77
CA GLU A 237 -4.78 1.34 20.31
C GLU A 237 -3.39 0.72 20.53
N ALA A 238 -3.33 -0.43 21.22
CA ALA A 238 -2.09 -1.17 21.42
C ALA A 238 -1.42 -1.63 20.10
N GLU A 239 -2.21 -2.02 19.09
CA GLU A 239 -1.68 -2.41 17.77
C GLU A 239 -1.09 -1.20 17.04
N ILE A 240 -1.75 -0.04 17.08
CA ILE A 240 -1.24 1.19 16.49
C ILE A 240 0.06 1.63 17.19
N GLU A 241 0.10 1.65 18.53
CA GLU A 241 1.31 1.98 19.29
C GLU A 241 2.46 1.04 18.95
N THR A 242 2.18 -0.26 18.82
CA THR A 242 3.18 -1.27 18.40
C THR A 242 3.70 -1.00 16.99
N PHE A 243 2.82 -0.70 16.05
CA PHE A 243 3.20 -0.34 14.69
C PHE A 243 4.11 0.90 14.67
N LEU A 244 3.70 1.99 15.32
CA LEU A 244 4.44 3.25 15.38
C LEU A 244 5.81 3.07 16.07
N PHE A 245 5.86 2.30 17.16
CA PHE A 245 7.11 1.94 17.83
C PHE A 245 8.07 1.18 16.90
N CYS A 246 7.56 0.20 16.15
CA CYS A 246 8.37 -0.54 15.19
C CYS A 246 8.89 0.37 14.08
N MET A 247 8.05 1.26 13.54
CA MET A 247 8.45 2.23 12.51
C MET A 247 9.56 3.15 13.01
N GLU A 248 9.45 3.68 14.21
CA GLU A 248 10.47 4.57 14.79
C GLU A 248 11.76 3.79 15.08
N ARG A 249 11.69 2.63 15.74
CA ARG A 249 12.86 1.94 16.29
C ARG A 249 13.59 1.04 15.29
N ALA A 250 12.85 0.33 14.44
CA ALA A 250 13.44 -0.63 13.51
C ALA A 250 13.75 -0.01 12.14
N PHE A 251 13.08 1.10 11.78
CA PHE A 251 13.25 1.72 10.47
C PHE A 251 13.82 3.14 10.57
N MET A 252 13.11 4.11 11.14
CA MET A 252 13.46 5.52 11.04
C MET A 252 14.74 5.88 11.78
N GLN A 253 14.86 5.53 13.07
CA GLN A 253 16.06 5.87 13.85
C GLN A 253 17.36 5.29 13.28
N PRO A 254 17.41 4.00 12.86
CA PRO A 254 18.60 3.48 12.21
C PRO A 254 18.91 4.16 10.87
N LEU A 255 17.89 4.41 10.03
CA LEU A 255 18.07 5.08 8.75
C LEU A 255 18.71 6.47 8.89
N LEU A 256 18.26 7.26 9.88
CA LEU A 256 18.82 8.59 10.16
C LEU A 256 20.23 8.58 10.77
N ARG A 257 20.70 7.44 11.28
CA ARG A 257 22.09 7.31 11.79
C ARG A 257 23.07 6.86 10.71
N GLU A 258 22.55 6.25 9.66
CA GLU A 258 23.33 5.69 8.55
C GLU A 258 23.44 6.68 7.36
N SER A 259 22.57 7.71 7.32
CA SER A 259 22.60 8.82 6.39
C SER A 259 23.46 9.99 6.90
#